data_aa41b6e1df4dca177995924ba775565e
#
_entry.id   aa41b6e1df4dca177995924ba775565e
#
_cell.length_a   1.000
_cell.length_b   1.000
_cell.length_c   1.000
_cell.angle_alpha   90.00
_cell.angle_beta   90.00
_cell.angle_gamma   90.00
#
_symmetry.space_group_name_H-M   'P 1'
#
loop_
_entity.id
_entity.type
_entity.pdbx_description
1 polymer ?
#
loop_
_entity_poly.entity_id
_entity_poly.type
_entity_poly.pdbx_seq_one_letter_code
_entity_poly.pdbx_strand_id
1 'polypeptide(L)'
;MNLIPGKMREGSFEHGEFSIKLTRGDHEQCVLGIRPEDMEISQPGDGIFSAKVYSFELTGESTLITVILGDERIIVRGPKDYQVEIDEQIGILLNSETCFLFDSENRQRIRI
;
A
#
# COMPACT_ATOMS: atom_id res chain seq x y z
N MET A 1 6.85 5.29 -6.16
CA MET A 1 6.63 4.06 -5.38
C MET A 1 6.30 4.42 -3.94
N ASN A 2 5.27 3.83 -3.39
CA ASN A 2 4.94 3.99 -1.98
C ASN A 2 5.87 3.16 -1.13
N LEU A 3 6.33 3.72 -0.02
CA LEU A 3 7.23 3.03 0.90
C LEU A 3 6.56 2.98 2.28
N ILE A 4 6.30 1.77 2.74
CA ILE A 4 5.58 1.55 3.99
C ILE A 4 6.49 0.82 4.98
N PRO A 5 6.85 1.45 6.10
CA PRO A 5 7.72 0.79 7.08
C PRO A 5 6.97 -0.31 7.84
N GLY A 6 7.67 -1.35 8.22
CA GLY A 6 7.09 -2.45 8.95
C GLY A 6 8.14 -3.48 9.30
N LYS A 7 7.69 -4.70 9.47
CA LYS A 7 8.57 -5.83 9.78
C LYS A 7 8.07 -7.10 9.14
N MET A 8 8.98 -8.04 8.91
CA MET A 8 8.63 -9.37 8.43
C MET A 8 8.63 -10.34 9.61
N ARG A 9 7.56 -11.08 9.74
CA ARG A 9 7.44 -12.11 10.77
C ARG A 9 6.77 -13.33 10.16
N GLU A 10 7.48 -14.46 10.19
CA GLU A 10 6.97 -15.73 9.68
C GLU A 10 6.43 -15.63 8.25
N GLY A 11 7.14 -14.86 7.41
CA GLY A 11 6.77 -14.72 6.01
C GLY A 11 5.74 -13.67 5.70
N SER A 12 5.22 -12.97 6.71
CA SER A 12 4.24 -11.91 6.51
C SER A 12 4.84 -10.56 6.83
N PHE A 13 4.56 -9.58 5.97
CA PHE A 13 4.89 -8.20 6.25
C PHE A 13 3.81 -7.64 7.17
N GLU A 14 4.22 -7.06 8.29
CA GLU A 14 3.30 -6.50 9.27
C GLU A 14 3.48 -5.00 9.40
N HIS A 15 2.38 -4.31 9.29
CA HIS A 15 2.22 -2.89 9.59
C HIS A 15 1.10 -2.80 10.61
N GLY A 16 1.02 -1.72 11.39
CA GLY A 16 -0.03 -1.59 12.40
C GLY A 16 -1.45 -1.68 11.85
N GLU A 17 -1.63 -1.34 10.56
CA GLU A 17 -2.96 -1.31 9.95
C GLU A 17 -3.27 -2.56 9.11
N PHE A 18 -2.28 -3.36 8.75
CA PHE A 18 -2.52 -4.54 7.92
C PHE A 18 -1.36 -5.51 8.00
N SER A 19 -1.59 -6.69 7.44
CA SER A 19 -0.58 -7.73 7.29
C SER A 19 -0.78 -8.40 5.93
N ILE A 20 0.31 -8.71 5.26
CA ILE A 20 0.24 -9.41 3.97
C ILE A 20 1.32 -10.49 3.91
N LYS A 21 0.90 -11.69 3.52
CA LYS A 21 1.84 -12.80 3.38
C LYS A 21 2.63 -12.65 2.09
N LEU A 22 3.95 -12.59 2.22
CA LEU A 22 4.81 -12.43 1.06
C LEU A 22 5.51 -13.72 0.68
N THR A 23 6.28 -14.31 1.61
CA THR A 23 6.96 -15.55 1.34
C THR A 23 7.35 -16.25 2.64
N ARG A 24 8.55 -15.97 3.16
CA ARG A 24 9.06 -16.59 4.37
C ARG A 24 10.18 -15.73 4.94
N GLY A 25 10.50 -15.97 6.19
CA GLY A 25 11.60 -15.30 6.86
C GLY A 25 11.15 -14.19 7.76
N ASP A 26 12.07 -13.72 8.53
CA ASP A 26 11.87 -12.65 9.50
C ASP A 26 12.82 -11.50 9.19
N HIS A 27 12.38 -10.29 9.45
CA HIS A 27 13.21 -9.12 9.28
C HIS A 27 12.63 -8.01 10.15
N GLU A 28 13.41 -7.60 11.16
CA GLU A 28 12.91 -6.68 12.20
C GLU A 28 12.49 -5.32 11.66
N GLN A 29 13.28 -4.76 10.75
CA GLN A 29 13.00 -3.44 10.21
C GLN A 29 13.12 -3.47 8.70
N CYS A 30 12.00 -3.29 8.04
CA CYS A 30 11.99 -3.32 6.59
C CYS A 30 10.96 -2.32 6.06
N VAL A 31 10.98 -2.12 4.76
CA VAL A 31 10.11 -1.20 4.08
C VAL A 31 9.48 -1.94 2.90
N LEU A 32 8.15 -1.91 2.84
CA LEU A 32 7.43 -2.48 1.71
C LEU A 32 7.30 -1.40 0.64
N GLY A 33 7.72 -1.72 -0.57
CA GLY A 33 7.58 -0.82 -1.72
C GLY A 33 6.49 -1.34 -2.63
N ILE A 34 5.58 -0.45 -3.03
CA ILE A 34 4.52 -0.81 -3.96
C ILE A 34 4.15 0.38 -4.82
N ARG A 35 3.98 0.14 -6.11
CA ARG A 35 3.66 1.20 -7.05
C ARG A 35 2.18 1.54 -6.98
N PRO A 36 1.81 2.82 -7.22
CA PRO A 36 0.40 3.21 -7.21
C PRO A 36 -0.47 2.39 -8.17
N GLU A 37 0.07 2.02 -9.34
CA GLU A 37 -0.67 1.25 -10.34
C GLU A 37 -0.83 -0.23 -9.98
N ASP A 38 -0.09 -0.70 -8.98
CA ASP A 38 -0.16 -2.09 -8.54
C ASP A 38 -1.11 -2.27 -7.36
N MET A 39 -1.84 -1.24 -7.01
CA MET A 39 -2.88 -1.29 -5.99
C MET A 39 -4.24 -1.17 -6.65
N GLU A 40 -5.24 -1.84 -6.11
CA GLU A 40 -6.60 -1.76 -6.59
C GLU A 40 -7.53 -1.23 -5.51
N ILE A 41 -8.55 -0.50 -5.93
CA ILE A 41 -9.55 0.05 -5.03
C ILE A 41 -10.69 -0.94 -4.90
N SER A 42 -11.14 -1.15 -3.67
CA SER A 42 -12.26 -2.03 -3.37
C SER A 42 -13.21 -1.32 -2.40
N GLN A 43 -14.30 -2.00 -2.05
CA GLN A 43 -15.18 -1.51 -1.01
C GLN A 43 -14.47 -1.61 0.35
N PRO A 44 -14.78 -0.70 1.27
CA PRO A 44 -14.23 -0.83 2.62
C PRO A 44 -14.55 -2.20 3.22
N GLY A 45 -13.54 -2.83 3.79
CA GLY A 45 -13.69 -4.17 4.36
C GLY A 45 -13.36 -5.30 3.41
N ASP A 46 -13.32 -5.04 2.10
CA ASP A 46 -13.00 -6.09 1.11
C ASP A 46 -11.53 -6.10 0.70
N GLY A 47 -10.76 -5.10 1.11
CA GLY A 47 -9.35 -4.99 0.78
C GLY A 47 -8.47 -5.55 1.88
N ILE A 48 -7.16 -5.48 1.65
CA ILE A 48 -6.16 -5.81 2.67
C ILE A 48 -6.22 -4.81 3.82
N PHE A 49 -6.48 -3.54 3.47
CA PHE A 49 -6.76 -2.53 4.47
C PHE A 49 -7.75 -1.51 3.89
N SER A 50 -8.34 -0.74 4.78
CA SER A 50 -9.20 0.39 4.42
C SER A 50 -8.52 1.66 4.86
N ALA A 51 -8.69 2.72 4.10
CA ALA A 51 -8.03 3.98 4.40
C ALA A 51 -8.92 5.15 3.99
N LYS A 52 -8.68 6.28 4.65
CA LYS A 52 -9.44 7.49 4.40
C LYS A 52 -8.77 8.30 3.29
N VAL A 53 -9.55 8.80 2.36
CA VAL A 53 -9.05 9.62 1.27
C VAL A 53 -8.63 10.99 1.82
N TYR A 54 -7.37 11.35 1.56
CA TYR A 54 -6.82 12.64 1.95
C TYR A 54 -6.96 13.66 0.83
N SER A 55 -6.67 13.25 -0.40
CA SER A 55 -6.77 14.11 -1.57
C SER A 55 -6.83 13.25 -2.83
N PHE A 56 -7.18 13.84 -3.95
CA PHE A 56 -7.14 13.14 -5.24
C PHE A 56 -6.87 14.14 -6.35
N GLU A 57 -6.35 13.62 -7.46
CA GLU A 57 -5.99 14.42 -8.62
C GLU A 57 -6.40 13.68 -9.89
N LEU A 58 -7.09 14.39 -10.78
CA LEU A 58 -7.46 13.85 -12.08
C LEU A 58 -6.37 14.17 -13.07
N THR A 59 -5.78 13.13 -13.67
CA THR A 59 -4.64 13.31 -14.58
C THR A 59 -5.03 13.24 -16.05
N GLY A 60 -6.31 12.99 -16.35
CA GLY A 60 -6.76 12.78 -17.72
C GLY A 60 -6.75 11.31 -18.13
N GLU A 61 -5.87 10.50 -17.57
CA GLU A 61 -5.78 9.08 -17.87
C GLU A 61 -6.17 8.22 -16.67
N SER A 62 -6.05 8.77 -15.49
CA SER A 62 -6.33 8.05 -14.26
C SER A 62 -6.69 9.05 -13.16
N THR A 63 -7.02 8.53 -11.99
CA THR A 63 -7.22 9.33 -10.79
C THR A 63 -6.16 8.90 -9.79
N LEU A 64 -5.34 9.83 -9.33
CA LEU A 64 -4.35 9.54 -8.29
C LEU A 64 -4.98 9.92 -6.95
N ILE A 65 -5.10 8.94 -6.08
CA ILE A 65 -5.76 9.10 -4.80
C ILE A 65 -4.74 8.94 -3.69
N THR A 66 -4.63 9.95 -2.82
CA THR A 66 -3.78 9.85 -1.65
C THR A 66 -4.64 9.44 -0.46
N VAL A 67 -4.29 8.35 0.19
CA VAL A 67 -5.00 7.85 1.36
C VAL A 67 -4.08 7.89 2.58
N ILE A 68 -4.67 7.91 3.75
CA ILE A 68 -3.95 7.93 5.02
C ILE A 68 -3.95 6.51 5.58
N LEU A 69 -2.75 5.98 5.81
CA LEU A 69 -2.55 4.66 6.39
C LEU A 69 -1.67 4.84 7.63
N GLY A 70 -2.30 4.92 8.82
CA GLY A 70 -1.57 5.25 10.03
C GLY A 70 -0.90 6.60 9.90
N ASP A 71 0.42 6.62 10.00
CA ASP A 71 1.21 7.85 9.84
C ASP A 71 1.70 8.06 8.41
N GLU A 72 1.32 7.16 7.50
CA GLU A 72 1.81 7.18 6.14
C GLU A 72 0.75 7.72 5.18
N ARG A 73 1.21 8.35 4.10
CA ARG A 73 0.35 8.76 3.00
C ARG A 73 0.71 7.90 1.80
N ILE A 74 -0.29 7.23 1.27
CA ILE A 74 -0.10 6.24 0.20
C ILE A 74 -0.84 6.72 -1.03
N ILE A 75 -0.21 6.63 -2.20
CA ILE A 75 -0.82 7.02 -3.46
C ILE A 75 -1.29 5.78 -4.20
N VAL A 76 -2.57 5.77 -4.55
CA VAL A 76 -3.21 4.69 -5.28
C VAL A 76 -3.68 5.23 -6.62
N ARG A 77 -3.49 4.45 -7.69
CA ARG A 77 -3.94 4.85 -9.01
C ARG A 77 -5.27 4.18 -9.30
N GLY A 78 -6.31 4.98 -9.44
CA GLY A 78 -7.63 4.50 -9.78
C GLY A 78 -7.98 4.74 -11.24
N PRO A 79 -9.13 4.25 -11.68
CA PRO A 79 -9.59 4.46 -13.05
C PRO A 79 -9.76 5.92 -13.39
N LYS A 80 -9.79 6.23 -14.70
CA LYS A 80 -10.08 7.57 -15.17
C LYS A 80 -11.44 8.01 -14.63
N ASP A 81 -11.48 9.25 -14.13
CA ASP A 81 -12.74 9.86 -13.61
C ASP A 81 -13.39 9.05 -12.48
N TYR A 82 -12.58 8.36 -11.67
CA TYR A 82 -13.11 7.64 -10.52
C TYR A 82 -13.72 8.61 -9.51
N GLN A 83 -14.96 8.34 -9.12
CA GLN A 83 -15.69 9.20 -8.19
C GLN A 83 -15.30 8.89 -6.76
N VAL A 84 -14.66 9.84 -6.10
CA VAL A 84 -14.25 9.70 -4.71
C VAL A 84 -14.35 11.07 -4.02
N GLU A 85 -14.59 11.05 -2.72
CA GLU A 85 -14.66 12.27 -1.91
C GLU A 85 -13.60 12.26 -0.82
N ILE A 86 -13.17 13.44 -0.40
CA ILE A 86 -12.23 13.58 0.70
C ILE A 86 -12.90 13.07 1.97
N ASP A 87 -12.13 12.35 2.79
CA ASP A 87 -12.57 11.67 4.02
C ASP A 87 -13.39 10.42 3.80
N GLU A 88 -13.65 10.05 2.55
CA GLU A 88 -14.32 8.80 2.24
C GLU A 88 -13.40 7.62 2.57
N GLN A 89 -13.96 6.53 3.07
CA GLN A 89 -13.22 5.29 3.31
C GLN A 89 -13.25 4.45 2.05
N ILE A 90 -12.07 3.97 1.63
CA ILE A 90 -11.97 3.03 0.51
C ILE A 90 -11.13 1.84 0.94
N GLY A 91 -11.38 0.69 0.32
CA GLY A 91 -10.55 -0.48 0.54
C GLY A 91 -9.42 -0.53 -0.48
N ILE A 92 -8.29 -1.10 -0.10
CA ILE A 92 -7.13 -1.23 -0.96
C ILE A 92 -6.70 -2.68 -1.02
N LEU A 93 -6.49 -3.18 -2.24
CA LEU A 93 -5.99 -4.52 -2.49
C LEU A 93 -4.56 -4.42 -2.98
N LEU A 94 -3.71 -5.31 -2.49
CA LEU A 94 -2.32 -5.44 -2.91
C LEU A 94 -2.09 -6.84 -3.43
N ASN A 95 -1.24 -6.96 -4.45
CA ASN A 95 -0.80 -8.25 -4.94
C ASN A 95 0.63 -8.48 -4.43
N SER A 96 0.83 -9.55 -3.68
CA SER A 96 2.15 -9.85 -3.11
C SER A 96 3.24 -9.98 -4.18
N GLU A 97 2.87 -10.40 -5.39
CA GLU A 97 3.83 -10.57 -6.48
C GLU A 97 4.37 -9.24 -7.03
N THR A 98 3.67 -8.14 -6.77
CA THR A 98 4.10 -6.82 -7.24
C THR A 98 4.74 -5.99 -6.14
N CYS A 99 4.88 -6.55 -4.95
CA CYS A 99 5.51 -5.88 -3.82
C CYS A 99 7.02 -6.07 -3.83
N PHE A 100 7.72 -5.05 -3.36
CA PHE A 100 9.16 -5.10 -3.14
C PHE A 100 9.43 -4.92 -1.65
N LEU A 101 10.48 -5.55 -1.17
CA LEU A 101 10.86 -5.46 0.23
C LEU A 101 12.29 -4.94 0.32
N PHE A 102 12.53 -3.96 1.17
CA PHE A 102 13.83 -3.35 1.36
C PHE A 102 14.21 -3.36 2.83
N ASP A 103 15.51 -3.46 3.09
CA ASP A 103 16.03 -3.28 4.43
C ASP A 103 15.91 -1.80 4.79
N SER A 104 15.42 -1.47 6.00
CA SER A 104 15.18 -0.07 6.33
C SER A 104 16.44 0.71 6.62
N GLU A 105 17.56 0.06 6.96
CA GLU A 105 18.81 0.75 7.22
C GLU A 105 19.61 1.04 5.95
N ASN A 106 19.87 -0.02 5.14
CA ASN A 106 20.74 0.13 3.97
C ASN A 106 19.97 0.25 2.65
N ARG A 107 18.65 0.14 2.70
CA ARG A 107 17.77 0.26 1.54
C ARG A 107 18.04 -0.77 0.46
N GLN A 108 18.76 -1.83 0.77
CA GLN A 108 18.99 -2.92 -0.16
C GLN A 108 17.74 -3.80 -0.23
N ARG A 109 17.48 -4.29 -1.45
CA ARG A 109 16.32 -5.13 -1.68
C ARG A 109 16.48 -6.49 -0.98
N ILE A 110 15.43 -6.87 -0.28
CA ILE A 110 15.35 -8.19 0.35
C ILE A 110 14.60 -9.09 -0.63
N ARG A 111 15.19 -10.22 -0.97
CA ARG A 111 14.56 -11.17 -1.88
C ARG A 111 13.41 -11.88 -1.19
N ILE A 112 12.29 -11.87 -1.85
CA ILE A 112 11.08 -12.51 -1.35
C ILE A 112 10.91 -13.88 -2.02
#